data_72e21cbd9e01465568da17ba8e245ed5
#
_entry.id   72e21cbd9e01465568da17ba8e245ed5
#
_cell.length_a   1.000
_cell.length_b   1.000
_cell.length_c   1.000
_cell.angle_alpha   90.00
_cell.angle_beta   90.00
_cell.angle_gamma   90.00
#
_symmetry.space_group_name_H-M   'P 1'
#
loop_
_entity.id
_entity.type
_entity.pdbx_description
1 polymer ?
#
loop_
_entity_poly.entity_id
_entity_poly.type
_entity_poly.pdbx_seq_one_letter_code
_entity_poly.pdbx_strand_id
1 'polypeptide(L)'
;MSLPRIWAIAKKEFIHIYRDSRSLALVILMPAILMLLFGYAVTLDVKKVPMAVLNQEGTQESLSFVHRFSGSPYFHLEIFVRNEKEITQLIDEGKVKMGLVLPWNFSRMIKAGKKVPVQVLLDGTDSNTANIILSYVQAVARQYNQEKT
;
A
#
# COMPACT_ATOMS: atom_id res chain seq x y z
N MET A 1 -5.69 -38.81 31.69
CA MET A 1 -4.65 -39.37 30.81
C MET A 1 -3.31 -39.10 31.46
N SER A 2 -2.48 -40.13 31.69
CA SER A 2 -1.20 -39.97 32.38
C SER A 2 -0.12 -39.46 31.38
N LEU A 3 0.63 -38.43 31.77
CA LEU A 3 1.75 -37.88 30.99
C LEU A 3 2.68 -38.95 30.37
N PRO A 4 3.06 -40.00 31.07
CA PRO A 4 3.94 -41.03 30.51
C PRO A 4 3.34 -41.78 29.31
N ARG A 5 2.00 -41.96 29.27
CA ARG A 5 1.32 -42.59 28.12
C ARG A 5 1.34 -41.68 26.87
N ILE A 6 1.12 -40.37 27.09
CA ILE A 6 1.18 -39.37 25.99
C ILE A 6 2.60 -39.34 25.43
N TRP A 7 3.62 -39.32 26.26
CA TRP A 7 5.02 -39.33 25.85
C TRP A 7 5.42 -40.60 25.07
N ALA A 8 4.94 -41.75 25.50
CA ALA A 8 5.20 -43.03 24.82
C ALA A 8 4.57 -43.05 23.41
N ILE A 9 3.34 -42.54 23.27
CA ILE A 9 2.65 -42.44 21.99
C ILE A 9 3.38 -41.42 21.08
N ALA A 10 3.71 -40.24 21.57
CA ALA A 10 4.42 -39.22 20.83
C ALA A 10 5.78 -39.72 20.31
N LYS A 11 6.55 -40.42 21.15
CA LYS A 11 7.82 -41.03 20.77
C LYS A 11 7.65 -42.09 19.68
N LYS A 12 6.63 -42.92 19.77
CA LYS A 12 6.31 -43.94 18.76
C LYS A 12 5.96 -43.30 17.43
N GLU A 13 5.09 -42.29 17.42
CA GLU A 13 4.69 -41.57 16.20
C GLU A 13 5.86 -40.82 15.56
N PHE A 14 6.73 -40.22 16.38
CA PHE A 14 7.94 -39.55 15.88
C PHE A 14 8.89 -40.53 15.16
N ILE A 15 9.12 -41.71 15.73
CA ILE A 15 9.94 -42.77 15.13
C ILE A 15 9.27 -43.30 13.85
N HIS A 16 7.94 -43.40 13.83
CA HIS A 16 7.19 -43.86 12.66
C HIS A 16 7.34 -42.86 11.50
N ILE A 17 7.19 -41.54 11.75
CA ILE A 17 7.38 -40.51 10.76
C ILE A 17 8.82 -40.50 10.22
N TYR A 18 9.82 -40.66 11.09
CA TYR A 18 11.23 -40.68 10.70
C TYR A 18 11.61 -41.90 9.80
N ARG A 19 10.94 -43.04 9.98
CA ARG A 19 11.15 -44.26 9.16
C ARG A 19 10.31 -44.25 7.88
N ASP A 20 9.26 -43.46 7.81
CA ASP A 20 8.46 -43.34 6.58
C ASP A 20 8.95 -42.13 5.76
N SER A 21 9.74 -42.43 4.73
CA SER A 21 10.32 -41.41 3.86
C SER A 21 9.27 -40.57 3.13
N ARG A 22 8.05 -41.10 2.92
CA ARG A 22 6.93 -40.33 2.31
C ARG A 22 6.37 -39.31 3.27
N SER A 23 6.12 -39.70 4.52
CA SER A 23 5.66 -38.76 5.57
C SER A 23 6.71 -37.74 5.90
N LEU A 24 7.99 -38.11 5.94
CA LEU A 24 9.10 -37.19 6.17
C LEU A 24 9.22 -36.15 5.02
N ALA A 25 9.09 -36.61 3.78
CA ALA A 25 9.10 -35.74 2.63
C ALA A 25 7.95 -34.72 2.67
N LEU A 26 6.74 -35.13 3.03
CA LEU A 26 5.59 -34.23 3.16
C LEU A 26 5.77 -33.20 4.28
N VAL A 27 6.29 -33.62 5.44
CA VAL A 27 6.51 -32.72 6.60
C VAL A 27 7.55 -31.65 6.30
N ILE A 28 8.57 -31.95 5.48
CA ILE A 28 9.61 -30.99 5.11
C ILE A 28 9.24 -30.23 3.84
N LEU A 29 8.72 -30.90 2.82
CA LEU A 29 8.47 -30.32 1.51
C LEU A 29 7.28 -29.35 1.51
N MET A 30 6.22 -29.67 2.28
CA MET A 30 5.04 -28.80 2.34
C MET A 30 5.35 -27.42 2.93
N PRO A 31 6.00 -27.25 4.09
CA PRO A 31 6.43 -25.95 4.57
C PRO A 31 7.38 -25.24 3.61
N ALA A 32 8.31 -25.98 2.98
CA ALA A 32 9.23 -25.39 2.02
C ALA A 32 8.51 -24.86 0.77
N ILE A 33 7.56 -25.62 0.22
CA ILE A 33 6.71 -25.17 -0.90
C ILE A 33 5.86 -23.96 -0.48
N LEU A 34 5.25 -23.97 0.70
CA LEU A 34 4.47 -22.86 1.20
C LEU A 34 5.33 -21.60 1.39
N MET A 35 6.54 -21.73 1.97
CA MET A 35 7.47 -20.61 2.07
C MET A 35 7.86 -20.06 0.69
N LEU A 36 8.10 -20.94 -0.28
CA LEU A 36 8.46 -20.54 -1.64
C LEU A 36 7.28 -19.87 -2.35
N LEU A 37 6.08 -20.43 -2.23
CA LEU A 37 4.87 -19.86 -2.80
C LEU A 37 4.55 -18.50 -2.15
N PHE A 38 4.55 -18.41 -0.84
CA PHE A 38 4.26 -17.15 -0.14
C PHE A 38 5.39 -16.14 -0.32
N GLY A 39 6.65 -16.56 -0.28
CA GLY A 39 7.79 -15.67 -0.52
C GLY A 39 7.84 -15.12 -1.95
N TYR A 40 7.38 -15.86 -2.94
CA TYR A 40 7.34 -15.42 -4.33
C TYR A 40 6.02 -14.75 -4.70
N ALA A 41 4.87 -15.23 -4.19
CA ALA A 41 3.54 -14.70 -4.51
C ALA A 41 3.18 -13.45 -3.71
N VAL A 42 3.76 -13.28 -2.52
CA VAL A 42 3.53 -12.10 -1.67
C VAL A 42 4.63 -11.05 -1.90
N THR A 43 4.94 -10.76 -3.14
CA THR A 43 5.50 -9.47 -3.48
C THR A 43 4.31 -8.50 -3.49
N LEU A 44 3.91 -8.04 -2.30
CA LEU A 44 3.02 -6.88 -2.12
C LEU A 44 3.78 -5.58 -2.46
N ASP A 45 4.58 -5.62 -3.50
CA ASP A 45 5.09 -4.41 -4.12
C ASP A 45 3.91 -3.81 -4.88
N VAL A 46 3.19 -2.93 -4.22
CA VAL A 46 2.26 -2.02 -4.89
C VAL A 46 3.15 -1.16 -5.78
N LYS A 47 3.39 -1.66 -7.00
CA LYS A 47 4.06 -0.88 -8.05
C LYS A 47 3.38 0.48 -8.06
N LYS A 48 4.16 1.54 -8.19
CA LYS A 48 3.75 2.95 -8.17
C LYS A 48 2.27 3.14 -8.46
N VAL A 49 1.53 3.62 -7.45
CA VAL A 49 0.07 3.82 -7.52
C VAL A 49 -0.24 4.88 -8.57
N PRO A 50 -0.99 4.57 -9.64
CA PRO A 50 -1.39 5.56 -10.63
C PRO A 50 -2.36 6.55 -10.00
N MET A 51 -2.05 7.85 -10.10
CA MET A 51 -2.86 8.93 -9.53
C MET A 51 -3.27 9.96 -10.56
N ALA A 52 -4.49 10.48 -10.41
CA ALA A 52 -4.96 11.69 -11.07
C ALA A 52 -4.84 12.89 -10.12
N VAL A 53 -4.57 14.06 -10.66
CA VAL A 53 -4.41 15.28 -9.87
C VAL A 53 -5.33 16.38 -10.37
N LEU A 54 -6.16 16.92 -9.50
CA LEU A 54 -6.88 18.15 -9.69
C LEU A 54 -6.17 19.27 -8.94
N ASN A 55 -5.41 20.09 -9.65
CA ASN A 55 -4.76 21.27 -9.08
C ASN A 55 -5.58 22.52 -9.45
N GLN A 56 -6.38 23.00 -8.50
CA GLN A 56 -7.27 24.14 -8.72
C GLN A 56 -6.53 25.48 -8.75
N GLU A 57 -5.29 25.55 -8.23
CA GLU A 57 -4.54 26.79 -8.13
C GLU A 57 -3.52 26.95 -9.27
N GLY A 58 -2.78 25.88 -9.61
CA GLY A 58 -1.80 25.90 -10.69
C GLY A 58 -0.52 26.71 -10.43
N THR A 59 -0.23 27.04 -9.16
CA THR A 59 0.99 27.78 -8.78
C THR A 59 2.22 26.89 -8.68
N GLN A 60 3.41 27.52 -8.63
CA GLN A 60 4.67 26.81 -8.45
C GLN A 60 4.69 25.99 -7.15
N GLU A 61 4.13 26.54 -6.06
CA GLU A 61 4.05 25.83 -4.79
C GLU A 61 3.14 24.59 -4.87
N SER A 62 1.96 24.71 -5.49
CA SER A 62 1.04 23.59 -5.65
C SER A 62 1.63 22.51 -6.57
N LEU A 63 2.32 22.91 -7.64
CA LEU A 63 3.04 21.99 -8.52
C LEU A 63 4.20 21.30 -7.79
N SER A 64 4.96 22.01 -6.96
CA SER A 64 6.03 21.44 -6.15
C SER A 64 5.50 20.37 -5.20
N PHE A 65 4.33 20.59 -4.60
CA PHE A 65 3.67 19.58 -3.77
C PHE A 65 3.31 18.33 -4.58
N VAL A 66 2.68 18.49 -5.76
CA VAL A 66 2.37 17.37 -6.66
C VAL A 66 3.63 16.61 -7.06
N HIS A 67 4.72 17.32 -7.35
CA HIS A 67 5.99 16.69 -7.70
C HIS A 67 6.60 15.85 -6.58
N ARG A 68 6.32 16.17 -5.31
CA ARG A 68 6.72 15.32 -4.18
C ARG A 68 6.03 13.96 -4.23
N PHE A 69 4.76 13.93 -4.61
CA PHE A 69 4.04 12.68 -4.79
C PHE A 69 4.57 11.90 -5.98
N SER A 70 4.66 12.51 -7.16
CA SER A 70 5.11 11.84 -8.37
C SER A 70 6.60 11.44 -8.33
N GLY A 71 7.43 12.17 -7.59
CA GLY A 71 8.84 11.84 -7.35
C GLY A 71 9.07 10.80 -6.27
N SER A 72 8.04 10.42 -5.50
CA SER A 72 8.14 9.37 -4.50
C SER A 72 8.16 7.97 -5.15
N PRO A 73 8.69 6.96 -4.47
CA PRO A 73 8.65 5.59 -4.98
C PRO A 73 7.23 5.00 -5.01
N TYR A 74 6.27 5.66 -4.34
CA TYR A 74 4.93 5.12 -4.10
C TYR A 74 3.92 5.48 -5.19
N PHE A 75 4.07 6.65 -5.85
CA PHE A 75 3.07 7.20 -6.74
C PHE A 75 3.59 7.45 -8.15
N HIS A 76 2.69 7.31 -9.11
CA HIS A 76 2.91 7.72 -10.49
C HIS A 76 1.80 8.66 -10.93
N LEU A 77 2.17 9.87 -11.37
CA LEU A 77 1.22 10.82 -11.93
C LEU A 77 0.83 10.38 -13.33
N GLU A 78 -0.43 9.99 -13.50
CA GLU A 78 -0.98 9.57 -14.78
C GLU A 78 -1.50 10.77 -15.57
N ILE A 79 -2.33 11.61 -14.92
CA ILE A 79 -3.00 12.71 -15.59
C ILE A 79 -3.38 13.84 -14.63
N PHE A 80 -3.36 15.07 -15.15
CA PHE A 80 -4.06 16.21 -14.53
C PHE A 80 -5.49 16.28 -15.07
N VAL A 81 -6.45 16.46 -14.17
CA VAL A 81 -7.87 16.55 -14.49
C VAL A 81 -8.41 17.93 -14.17
N ARG A 82 -9.59 18.27 -14.71
CA ARG A 82 -10.21 19.59 -14.57
C ARG A 82 -11.29 19.66 -13.50
N ASN A 83 -11.83 18.52 -13.10
CA ASN A 83 -12.89 18.43 -12.09
C ASN A 83 -12.86 17.08 -11.37
N GLU A 84 -13.54 17.01 -10.22
CA GLU A 84 -13.58 15.79 -9.39
C GLU A 84 -14.34 14.64 -10.06
N LYS A 85 -15.29 14.92 -10.95
CA LYS A 85 -16.05 13.88 -11.67
C LYS A 85 -15.12 13.07 -12.57
N GLU A 86 -14.14 13.72 -13.21
CA GLU A 86 -13.14 13.04 -14.01
C GLU A 86 -12.30 12.08 -13.16
N ILE A 87 -11.94 12.46 -11.91
CA ILE A 87 -11.23 11.57 -10.99
C ILE A 87 -12.08 10.33 -10.71
N THR A 88 -13.35 10.53 -10.34
CA THR A 88 -14.26 9.41 -10.03
C THR A 88 -14.40 8.49 -11.22
N GLN A 89 -14.60 9.03 -12.42
CA GLN A 89 -14.69 8.23 -13.64
C GLN A 89 -13.40 7.43 -13.89
N LEU A 90 -12.22 8.03 -13.73
CA LEU A 90 -10.95 7.34 -13.93
C LEU A 90 -10.71 6.23 -12.88
N ILE A 91 -11.21 6.42 -11.66
CA ILE A 91 -11.19 5.39 -10.60
C ILE A 91 -12.13 4.25 -10.98
N ASP A 92 -13.36 4.54 -11.41
CA ASP A 92 -14.38 3.56 -11.81
C ASP A 92 -13.90 2.75 -13.02
N GLU A 93 -13.21 3.38 -13.97
CA GLU A 93 -12.58 2.74 -15.12
C GLU A 93 -11.30 1.95 -14.76
N GLY A 94 -10.83 2.03 -13.50
CA GLY A 94 -9.61 1.36 -13.04
C GLY A 94 -8.30 1.95 -13.60
N LYS A 95 -8.35 3.12 -14.25
CA LYS A 95 -7.17 3.81 -14.81
C LYS A 95 -6.27 4.42 -13.75
N VAL A 96 -6.87 4.91 -12.66
CA VAL A 96 -6.15 5.41 -11.49
C VAL A 96 -6.70 4.75 -10.23
N LYS A 97 -5.88 4.69 -9.19
CA LYS A 97 -6.27 4.17 -7.87
C LYS A 97 -6.47 5.27 -6.84
N MET A 98 -6.00 6.47 -7.16
CA MET A 98 -6.06 7.63 -6.28
C MET A 98 -6.28 8.91 -7.07
N GLY A 99 -7.09 9.82 -6.50
CA GLY A 99 -7.19 11.21 -6.91
C GLY A 99 -6.68 12.14 -5.82
N LEU A 100 -5.88 13.12 -6.19
CA LEU A 100 -5.37 14.16 -5.30
C LEU A 100 -5.98 15.50 -5.72
N VAL A 101 -6.67 16.18 -4.79
CA VAL A 101 -7.32 17.49 -5.04
C VAL A 101 -6.65 18.56 -4.19
N LEU A 102 -6.04 19.54 -4.85
CA LEU A 102 -5.45 20.71 -4.23
C LEU A 102 -6.40 21.90 -4.35
N PRO A 103 -6.73 22.60 -3.23
CA PRO A 103 -7.63 23.72 -3.26
C PRO A 103 -7.03 24.96 -3.93
N TRP A 104 -7.88 25.84 -4.44
CA TRP A 104 -7.51 27.08 -5.13
C TRP A 104 -6.70 28.08 -4.30
N ASN A 105 -6.66 27.93 -2.99
CA ASN A 105 -5.95 28.80 -2.05
C ASN A 105 -4.74 28.13 -1.38
N PHE A 106 -4.23 27.04 -1.98
CA PHE A 106 -3.16 26.20 -1.42
C PHE A 106 -1.93 27.02 -1.02
N SER A 107 -1.32 27.75 -1.97
CA SER A 107 -0.10 28.55 -1.73
C SER A 107 -0.30 29.64 -0.69
N ARG A 108 -1.45 30.30 -0.72
CA ARG A 108 -1.76 31.36 0.24
C ARG A 108 -1.82 30.82 1.67
N MET A 109 -2.41 29.65 1.86
CA MET A 109 -2.49 29.02 3.18
C MET A 109 -1.13 28.54 3.67
N ILE A 110 -0.33 27.92 2.78
CA ILE A 110 1.04 27.50 3.10
C ILE A 110 1.89 28.69 3.53
N LYS A 111 1.88 29.80 2.77
CA LYS A 111 2.64 31.03 3.10
C LYS A 111 2.17 31.68 4.41
N ALA A 112 0.93 31.50 4.75
CA ALA A 112 0.36 31.98 6.04
C ALA A 112 0.62 31.04 7.23
N GLY A 113 1.37 29.94 7.04
CA GLY A 113 1.63 28.93 8.08
C GLY A 113 0.39 28.17 8.53
N LYS A 114 -0.67 28.17 7.72
CA LYS A 114 -1.94 27.49 8.03
C LYS A 114 -1.97 26.08 7.48
N LYS A 115 -2.74 25.21 8.14
CA LYS A 115 -3.01 23.85 7.61
C LYS A 115 -3.86 23.95 6.35
N VAL A 116 -3.44 23.26 5.30
CA VAL A 116 -4.17 23.19 4.03
C VAL A 116 -4.88 21.84 3.96
N PRO A 117 -6.21 21.81 3.81
CA PRO A 117 -6.93 20.57 3.57
C PRO A 117 -6.70 20.13 2.12
N VAL A 118 -5.94 19.06 1.94
CA VAL A 118 -5.80 18.38 0.65
C VAL A 118 -6.71 17.16 0.67
N GLN A 119 -7.59 17.06 -0.33
CA GLN A 119 -8.52 15.94 -0.42
C GLN A 119 -7.88 14.78 -1.20
N VAL A 120 -8.11 13.57 -0.73
CA VAL A 120 -7.68 12.34 -1.38
C VAL A 120 -8.89 11.47 -1.64
N LEU A 121 -9.12 11.13 -2.92
CA LEU A 121 -10.12 10.16 -3.34
C LEU A 121 -9.42 8.82 -3.59
N LEU A 122 -9.99 7.74 -3.11
CA LEU A 122 -9.42 6.40 -3.22
C LEU A 122 -10.44 5.42 -3.82
N ASP A 123 -9.92 4.43 -4.54
CA ASP A 123 -10.71 3.26 -4.93
C ASP A 123 -11.04 2.44 -3.67
N GLY A 124 -12.30 2.44 -3.28
CA GLY A 124 -12.79 1.76 -2.08
C GLY A 124 -13.13 0.28 -2.29
N THR A 125 -12.98 -0.26 -3.50
CA THR A 125 -13.30 -1.67 -3.82
C THR A 125 -12.39 -2.66 -3.10
N ASP A 126 -11.12 -2.26 -2.86
CA ASP A 126 -10.16 -3.02 -2.07
C ASP A 126 -9.70 -2.18 -0.87
N SER A 127 -10.29 -2.45 0.28
CA SER A 127 -9.98 -1.74 1.53
C SER A 127 -8.53 -1.91 1.97
N ASN A 128 -7.87 -3.02 1.64
CA ASN A 128 -6.48 -3.27 2.00
C ASN A 128 -5.55 -2.35 1.19
N THR A 129 -5.74 -2.31 -0.12
CA THR A 129 -5.01 -1.39 -1.01
C THR A 129 -5.27 0.07 -0.65
N ALA A 130 -6.52 0.46 -0.35
CA ALA A 130 -6.84 1.81 0.07
C ALA A 130 -6.09 2.24 1.35
N ASN A 131 -5.99 1.37 2.36
CA ASN A 131 -5.25 1.64 3.59
C ASN A 131 -3.73 1.77 3.34
N ILE A 132 -3.16 0.97 2.45
CA ILE A 132 -1.75 1.08 2.06
C ILE A 132 -1.50 2.43 1.37
N ILE A 133 -2.35 2.81 0.40
CA ILE A 133 -2.25 4.10 -0.28
C ILE A 133 -2.33 5.25 0.71
N LEU A 134 -3.27 5.19 1.66
CA LEU A 134 -3.43 6.22 2.69
C LEU A 134 -2.18 6.38 3.56
N SER A 135 -1.52 5.28 3.91
CA SER A 135 -0.24 5.31 4.66
C SER A 135 0.86 5.98 3.84
N TYR A 136 0.94 5.72 2.54
CA TYR A 136 1.91 6.37 1.64
C TYR A 136 1.64 7.87 1.48
N VAL A 137 0.36 8.27 1.34
CA VAL A 137 -0.04 9.69 1.32
C VAL A 137 0.41 10.39 2.58
N GLN A 138 0.18 9.79 3.74
CA GLN A 138 0.60 10.34 5.03
C GLN A 138 2.13 10.46 5.14
N ALA A 139 2.88 9.49 4.64
CA ALA A 139 4.35 9.52 4.65
C ALA A 139 4.88 10.70 3.82
N VAL A 140 4.38 10.89 2.59
CA VAL A 140 4.78 12.00 1.71
C VAL A 140 4.37 13.35 2.30
N ALA A 141 3.16 13.46 2.86
CA ALA A 141 2.69 14.69 3.49
C ALA A 141 3.51 15.08 4.74
N ARG A 142 3.91 14.11 5.57
CA ARG A 142 4.80 14.35 6.72
C ARG A 142 6.16 14.85 6.28
N GLN A 143 6.75 14.24 5.25
CA GLN A 143 8.04 14.67 4.72
C GLN A 143 7.98 16.12 4.20
N TYR A 144 6.93 16.47 3.46
CA TYR A 144 6.72 17.84 2.98
C TYR A 144 6.61 18.85 4.12
N ASN A 145 5.89 18.51 5.19
CA ASN A 145 5.74 19.38 6.36
C ASN A 145 7.06 19.60 7.11
N GLN A 146 7.92 18.58 7.22
CA GLN A 146 9.21 18.68 7.89
C GLN A 146 10.19 19.60 7.16
N GLU A 147 10.11 19.69 5.84
CA GLU A 147 10.99 20.56 5.04
C GLU A 147 10.54 22.03 5.03
N LYS A 148 9.31 22.30 5.45
CA LYS A 148 8.73 23.66 5.49
C LYS A 148 8.78 24.29 6.88
N THR A 149 9.13 23.52 7.93
CA THR A 149 9.28 23.99 9.30
C THR A 149 10.72 24.33 9.62
#